data_84c71b5db95168fbe0930ba92b41ab8a
#
_entry.id   84c71b5db95168fbe0930ba92b41ab8a
#
_cell.length_a   1.000
_cell.length_b   1.000
_cell.length_c   1.000
_cell.angle_alpha   90.00
_cell.angle_beta   90.00
_cell.angle_gamma   90.00
#
_symmetry.space_group_name_H-M   'P 1'
#
loop_
_entity.id
_entity.type
_entity.pdbx_description
1 polymer ?
#
loop_
_entity_poly.entity_id
_entity_poly.type
_entity_poly.pdbx_seq_one_letter_code
_entity_poly.pdbx_strand_id
1 'polypeptide(L)'
;MEKPLSGRFRVLDSIRRGGPISRVEIADACGLSRSAVTGVVQALQNEGWIAELPESGNNGTNGTNGDSHRGRPRVNLDMNPAAAHVLGVKLSLHRMSVAVTDFRGDVLHTTTLPFNGSQHPDIAADMIEVGVRRCLIEAKIDKSRVLGLCVAIPGYINNLEGMCYWSPIFDRDDVAFGPLLAERFPFPTS
;
A
#
# COMPACT_ATOMS: atom_id res chain seq x y z
N MET A 1 -10.34 23.30 -1.30
CA MET A 1 -9.54 23.36 -0.05
C MET A 1 -9.34 21.93 0.44
N GLU A 2 -8.15 21.39 0.31
CA GLU A 2 -7.85 20.04 0.81
C GLU A 2 -8.00 19.99 2.33
N LYS A 3 -8.73 18.99 2.81
CA LYS A 3 -8.92 18.74 4.25
C LYS A 3 -7.54 18.39 4.84
N PRO A 4 -7.07 19.05 5.91
CA PRO A 4 -5.75 18.74 6.47
C PRO A 4 -5.70 17.26 6.88
N LEU A 5 -4.65 16.55 6.43
CA LEU A 5 -4.42 15.15 6.74
C LEU A 5 -4.39 14.96 8.27
N SER A 6 -5.07 13.93 8.76
CA SER A 6 -5.10 13.63 10.19
C SER A 6 -3.70 13.39 10.75
N GLY A 7 -3.46 13.72 12.01
CA GLY A 7 -2.18 13.47 12.67
C GLY A 7 -1.76 12.00 12.59
N ARG A 8 -2.73 11.09 12.63
CA ARG A 8 -2.51 9.65 12.44
C ARG A 8 -1.95 9.30 11.06
N PHE A 9 -2.54 9.88 10.00
CA PHE A 9 -2.05 9.67 8.64
C PHE A 9 -0.63 10.21 8.46
N ARG A 10 -0.34 11.40 9.01
CA ARG A 10 1.00 12.02 8.93
C ARG A 10 2.07 11.15 9.60
N VAL A 11 1.77 10.59 10.77
CA VAL A 11 2.68 9.67 11.47
C VAL A 11 2.90 8.40 10.67
N LEU A 12 1.84 7.76 10.16
CA LEU A 12 1.95 6.53 9.38
C LEU A 12 2.72 6.75 8.07
N ASP A 13 2.45 7.85 7.36
CA ASP A 13 3.15 8.20 6.12
C ASP A 13 4.64 8.52 6.37
N SER A 14 4.95 9.15 7.51
CA SER A 14 6.35 9.39 7.93
C SER A 14 7.11 8.08 8.17
N ILE A 15 6.49 7.10 8.84
CA ILE A 15 7.08 5.78 9.05
C ILE A 15 7.25 5.06 7.71
N ARG A 16 6.22 5.07 6.84
CA ARG A 16 6.27 4.44 5.52
C ARG A 16 7.39 4.98 4.64
N ARG A 17 7.64 6.30 4.67
CA ARG A 17 8.67 6.95 3.83
C ARG A 17 10.06 6.91 4.42
N GLY A 18 10.15 6.97 5.76
CA GLY A 18 11.44 7.08 6.46
C GLY A 18 12.14 5.74 6.69
N GLY A 19 11.47 4.61 6.47
CA GLY A 19 11.99 3.29 6.86
C GLY A 19 12.04 3.18 8.39
N PRO A 20 12.95 2.44 8.97
CA PRO A 20 13.06 2.39 10.41
C PRO A 20 13.37 3.76 11.01
N ILE A 21 12.42 4.34 11.77
CA ILE A 21 12.45 5.73 12.24
C ILE A 21 12.06 5.82 13.71
N SER A 22 12.73 6.67 14.49
CA SER A 22 12.43 6.88 15.90
C SER A 22 11.26 7.83 16.11
N ARG A 23 10.64 7.79 17.32
CA ARG A 23 9.54 8.69 17.70
C ARG A 23 9.94 10.17 17.64
N VAL A 24 11.19 10.48 17.89
CA VAL A 24 11.71 11.87 17.82
C VAL A 24 11.73 12.35 16.38
N GLU A 25 12.31 11.56 15.48
CA GLU A 25 12.37 11.89 14.06
C GLU A 25 10.96 11.96 13.44
N ILE A 26 10.02 11.10 13.86
CA ILE A 26 8.61 11.21 13.45
C ILE A 26 8.01 12.55 13.90
N ALA A 27 8.26 12.98 15.14
CA ALA A 27 7.74 14.25 15.66
C ALA A 27 8.26 15.44 14.84
N ASP A 28 9.55 15.43 14.53
CA ASP A 28 10.22 16.47 13.74
C ASP A 28 9.67 16.48 12.29
N ALA A 29 9.54 15.31 11.65
CA ALA A 29 9.02 15.18 10.28
C ALA A 29 7.54 15.58 10.16
N CYS A 30 6.73 15.26 11.18
CA CYS A 30 5.29 15.54 11.17
C CYS A 30 4.94 16.94 11.72
N GLY A 31 5.86 17.62 12.44
CA GLY A 31 5.56 18.87 13.16
C GLY A 31 4.50 18.66 14.24
N LEU A 32 4.47 17.49 14.89
CA LEU A 32 3.60 17.18 16.01
C LEU A 32 4.38 17.18 17.32
N SER A 33 3.68 17.41 18.44
CA SER A 33 4.32 17.30 19.75
C SER A 33 4.72 15.85 20.04
N ARG A 34 5.79 15.62 20.79
CA ARG A 34 6.27 14.28 21.17
C ARG A 34 5.21 13.45 21.89
N SER A 35 4.36 14.09 22.70
CA SER A 35 3.25 13.44 23.38
C SER A 35 2.17 12.97 22.39
N ALA A 36 1.81 13.80 21.40
CA ALA A 36 0.87 13.43 20.36
C ALA A 36 1.38 12.26 19.53
N VAL A 37 2.66 12.28 19.11
CA VAL A 37 3.29 11.16 18.37
C VAL A 37 3.26 9.88 19.21
N THR A 38 3.59 9.95 20.51
CA THR A 38 3.57 8.79 21.40
C THR A 38 2.18 8.14 21.45
N GLY A 39 1.13 8.95 21.60
CA GLY A 39 -0.25 8.44 21.61
C GLY A 39 -0.65 7.78 20.30
N VAL A 40 -0.33 8.40 19.16
CA VAL A 40 -0.62 7.85 17.82
C VAL A 40 0.16 6.56 17.58
N VAL A 41 1.45 6.54 17.88
CA VAL A 41 2.31 5.35 17.73
C VAL A 41 1.77 4.19 18.55
N GLN A 42 1.40 4.43 19.82
CA GLN A 42 0.83 3.37 20.66
C GLN A 42 -0.46 2.81 20.07
N ALA A 43 -1.34 3.65 19.52
CA ALA A 43 -2.56 3.19 18.86
C ALA A 43 -2.24 2.34 17.62
N LEU A 44 -1.31 2.79 16.76
CA LEU A 44 -0.90 2.06 15.56
C LEU A 44 -0.23 0.71 15.88
N GLN A 45 0.53 0.64 16.97
CA GLN A 45 1.13 -0.60 17.46
C GLN A 45 0.06 -1.58 17.99
N ASN A 46 -0.89 -1.08 18.78
CA ASN A 46 -1.99 -1.90 19.33
C ASN A 46 -2.88 -2.47 18.20
N GLU A 47 -3.04 -1.73 17.12
CA GLU A 47 -3.77 -2.17 15.93
C GLU A 47 -2.93 -3.06 14.99
N GLY A 48 -1.63 -3.21 15.25
CA GLY A 48 -0.73 -4.05 14.48
C GLY A 48 -0.21 -3.46 13.16
N TRP A 49 -0.44 -2.15 12.89
CA TRP A 49 0.00 -1.50 11.65
C TRP A 49 1.50 -1.25 11.58
N ILE A 50 2.13 -1.04 12.73
CA ILE A 50 3.56 -0.79 12.86
C ILE A 50 4.15 -1.69 13.94
N ALA A 51 5.46 -1.95 13.84
CA ALA A 51 6.20 -2.75 14.80
C ALA A 51 7.48 -2.02 15.25
N GLU A 52 7.93 -2.34 16.46
CA GLU A 52 9.26 -1.99 16.91
C GLU A 52 10.26 -2.96 16.29
N LEU A 53 11.30 -2.41 15.68
CA LEU A 53 12.42 -3.24 15.25
C LEU A 53 13.41 -3.37 16.39
N PRO A 54 13.89 -4.60 16.66
CA PRO A 54 15.03 -4.78 17.56
C PRO A 54 16.21 -3.95 17.03
N GLU A 55 16.96 -3.31 17.92
CA GLU A 55 18.20 -2.68 17.52
C GLU A 55 19.06 -3.70 16.76
N SER A 56 19.33 -3.42 15.50
CA SER A 56 20.40 -4.11 14.79
C SER A 56 21.68 -3.72 15.52
N GLY A 57 22.18 -4.63 16.33
CA GLY A 57 23.44 -4.44 17.02
C GLY A 57 24.48 -4.06 15.98
N ASN A 58 24.91 -2.81 16.02
CA ASN A 58 26.03 -2.34 15.21
C ASN A 58 27.31 -2.95 15.78
N ASN A 59 27.55 -4.25 15.46
CA ASN A 59 28.85 -4.88 15.58
C ASN A 59 29.71 -4.34 14.44
N GLY A 60 30.38 -3.24 14.68
CA GLY A 60 31.30 -2.75 13.67
C GLY A 60 32.12 -1.56 14.11
N THR A 61 33.30 -1.86 14.53
CA THR A 61 34.53 -1.07 14.48
C THR A 61 34.94 -0.28 15.71
N ASN A 62 36.03 -0.79 16.28
CA ASN A 62 37.01 -0.12 17.13
C ASN A 62 37.21 1.34 16.75
N GLY A 63 36.86 2.24 17.65
CA GLY A 63 37.24 3.64 17.62
C GLY A 63 37.29 4.11 19.07
N THR A 64 38.51 4.11 19.64
CA THR A 64 38.89 4.78 20.88
C THR A 64 38.41 6.23 20.86
N ASN A 65 37.47 6.62 21.72
CA ASN A 65 37.53 7.75 22.64
C ASN A 65 36.15 8.02 23.25
N GLY A 66 36.17 8.12 24.58
CA GLY A 66 35.04 8.26 25.45
C GLY A 66 34.13 9.45 25.14
N ASP A 67 32.87 9.11 24.98
CA ASP A 67 31.73 9.82 25.54
C ASP A 67 30.54 8.86 25.42
N SER A 68 30.38 8.04 26.45
CA SER A 68 29.19 7.19 26.60
C SER A 68 28.00 8.10 26.94
N HIS A 69 27.31 8.63 25.91
CA HIS A 69 25.97 9.15 26.08
C HIS A 69 25.07 7.98 26.49
N ARG A 70 24.94 7.78 27.80
CA ARG A 70 23.94 6.90 28.43
C ARG A 70 22.53 7.45 28.18
N GLY A 71 22.08 7.38 26.93
CA GLY A 71 20.67 7.55 26.56
C GLY A 71 20.01 6.20 26.43
N ARG A 72 18.74 6.09 26.83
CA ARG A 72 17.92 4.91 26.56
C ARG A 72 18.03 4.55 25.07
N PRO A 73 18.27 3.27 24.70
CA PRO A 73 18.36 2.83 23.31
C PRO A 73 17.21 3.38 22.47
N ARG A 74 17.51 3.89 21.28
CA ARG A 74 16.48 4.41 20.36
C ARG A 74 15.72 3.22 19.80
N VAL A 75 14.43 3.15 20.08
CA VAL A 75 13.55 2.14 19.49
C VAL A 75 13.09 2.66 18.14
N ASN A 76 13.45 1.97 17.07
CA ASN A 76 13.01 2.27 15.73
C ASN A 76 11.66 1.59 15.45
N LEU A 77 10.82 2.30 14.73
CA LEU A 77 9.49 1.88 14.30
C LEU A 77 9.49 1.68 12.78
N ASP A 78 8.82 0.66 12.32
CA ASP A 78 8.62 0.40 10.90
C ASP A 78 7.20 -0.12 10.63
N MET A 79 6.79 -0.07 9.37
CA MET A 79 5.54 -0.70 8.94
C MET A 79 5.59 -2.21 9.24
N ASN A 80 4.50 -2.75 9.76
CA ASN A 80 4.40 -4.20 9.94
C ASN A 80 4.02 -4.87 8.61
N PRO A 81 4.94 -5.57 7.92
CA PRO A 81 4.64 -6.17 6.62
C PRO A 81 3.48 -7.16 6.67
N ALA A 82 3.31 -7.83 7.82
CA ALA A 82 2.24 -8.80 8.01
C ALA A 82 0.88 -8.17 8.36
N ALA A 83 0.74 -6.85 8.47
CA ALA A 83 -0.51 -6.20 8.86
C ALA A 83 -1.63 -6.45 7.86
N ALA A 84 -1.33 -6.31 6.58
CA ALA A 84 -2.31 -6.45 5.50
C ALA A 84 -1.63 -6.62 4.14
N HIS A 85 -2.44 -6.81 3.09
CA HIS A 85 -1.98 -6.91 1.71
C HIS A 85 -2.69 -5.89 0.82
N VAL A 86 -2.04 -5.50 -0.27
CA VAL A 86 -2.61 -4.64 -1.31
C VAL A 86 -2.44 -5.31 -2.66
N LEU A 87 -3.45 -5.18 -3.51
CA LEU A 87 -3.44 -5.69 -4.87
C LEU A 87 -3.23 -4.56 -5.87
N GLY A 88 -2.38 -4.80 -6.84
CA GLY A 88 -2.22 -3.95 -8.02
C GLY A 88 -2.51 -4.73 -9.28
N VAL A 89 -3.33 -4.17 -10.17
CA VAL A 89 -3.58 -4.72 -11.51
C VAL A 89 -3.13 -3.70 -12.55
N LYS A 90 -2.39 -4.17 -13.54
CA LYS A 90 -2.05 -3.38 -14.73
C LYS A 90 -2.60 -4.07 -15.96
N LEU A 91 -3.51 -3.39 -16.65
CA LEU A 91 -3.98 -3.80 -17.97
C LEU A 91 -3.17 -3.11 -19.08
N SER A 92 -2.93 -3.85 -20.13
CA SER A 92 -2.43 -3.36 -21.40
C SER A 92 -3.18 -4.09 -22.53
N LEU A 93 -3.02 -3.67 -23.78
CA LEU A 93 -3.75 -4.26 -24.92
C LEU A 93 -3.65 -5.80 -25.03
N HIS A 94 -2.53 -6.37 -24.59
CA HIS A 94 -2.26 -7.81 -24.79
C HIS A 94 -1.94 -8.56 -23.49
N ARG A 95 -1.93 -7.87 -22.36
CA ARG A 95 -1.49 -8.45 -21.09
C ARG A 95 -2.18 -7.81 -19.90
N MET A 96 -2.51 -8.65 -18.95
CA MET A 96 -2.88 -8.25 -17.60
C MET A 96 -1.82 -8.76 -16.62
N SER A 97 -1.31 -7.90 -15.75
CA SER A 97 -0.43 -8.27 -14.67
C SER A 97 -1.10 -7.93 -13.34
N VAL A 98 -1.14 -8.89 -12.44
CA VAL A 98 -1.69 -8.75 -11.09
C VAL A 98 -0.57 -9.00 -10.10
N ALA A 99 -0.34 -8.09 -9.19
CA ALA A 99 0.63 -8.22 -8.12
C ALA A 99 -0.06 -8.09 -6.76
N VAL A 100 0.40 -8.85 -5.78
CA VAL A 100 0.05 -8.68 -4.38
C VAL A 100 1.30 -8.28 -3.61
N THR A 101 1.15 -7.28 -2.75
CA THR A 101 2.21 -6.77 -1.90
C THR A 101 1.89 -7.01 -0.43
N ASP A 102 2.93 -6.97 0.41
CA ASP A 102 2.75 -6.79 1.84
C ASP A 102 2.38 -5.32 2.16
N PHE A 103 2.22 -5.02 3.45
CA PHE A 103 1.84 -3.68 3.89
C PHE A 103 2.98 -2.63 3.77
N ARG A 104 4.22 -3.06 3.59
CA ARG A 104 5.35 -2.16 3.26
C ARG A 104 5.39 -1.78 1.79
N GLY A 105 4.75 -2.56 0.94
CA GLY A 105 4.77 -2.42 -0.51
C GLY A 105 5.72 -3.38 -1.22
N ASP A 106 6.33 -4.32 -0.50
CA ASP A 106 7.19 -5.35 -1.10
C ASP A 106 6.32 -6.36 -1.86
N VAL A 107 6.67 -6.64 -3.13
CA VAL A 107 5.91 -7.55 -3.98
C VAL A 107 6.12 -8.99 -3.52
N LEU A 108 5.04 -9.63 -3.08
CA LEU A 108 5.06 -11.02 -2.62
C LEU A 108 4.85 -12.02 -3.77
N HIS A 109 4.00 -11.66 -4.72
CA HIS A 109 3.71 -12.50 -5.88
C HIS A 109 3.19 -11.67 -7.05
N THR A 110 3.42 -12.19 -8.27
CA THR A 110 2.90 -11.59 -9.51
C THR A 110 2.39 -12.69 -10.44
N THR A 111 1.15 -12.52 -10.90
CA THR A 111 0.53 -13.39 -11.92
C THR A 111 0.35 -12.58 -13.20
N THR A 112 0.70 -13.18 -14.33
CA THR A 112 0.49 -12.56 -15.64
C THR A 112 -0.44 -13.43 -16.48
N LEU A 113 -1.43 -12.80 -17.11
CA LEU A 113 -2.43 -13.43 -17.96
C LEU A 113 -2.48 -12.72 -19.31
N PRO A 114 -2.78 -13.45 -20.41
CA PRO A 114 -3.10 -12.80 -21.67
C PRO A 114 -4.37 -11.97 -21.51
N PHE A 115 -4.41 -10.83 -22.19
CA PHE A 115 -5.57 -9.96 -22.25
C PHE A 115 -5.73 -9.49 -23.70
N ASN A 116 -6.96 -9.33 -24.15
CA ASN A 116 -7.26 -8.75 -25.43
C ASN A 116 -7.98 -7.41 -25.22
N GLY A 117 -7.42 -6.33 -25.69
CA GLY A 117 -8.06 -5.00 -25.68
C GLY A 117 -9.38 -4.97 -26.43
N SER A 118 -10.06 -3.83 -26.40
CA SER A 118 -11.38 -3.61 -27.02
C SER A 118 -12.45 -4.59 -26.52
N GLN A 119 -12.45 -4.82 -25.21
CA GLN A 119 -13.45 -5.66 -24.54
C GLN A 119 -14.61 -4.83 -24.01
N HIS A 120 -15.78 -5.48 -23.89
CA HIS A 120 -16.85 -4.93 -23.08
C HIS A 120 -16.35 -4.75 -21.62
N PRO A 121 -16.68 -3.64 -20.93
CA PRO A 121 -16.18 -3.36 -19.59
C PRO A 121 -16.41 -4.49 -18.57
N ASP A 122 -17.55 -5.17 -18.64
CA ASP A 122 -17.84 -6.32 -17.78
C ASP A 122 -16.87 -7.47 -18.00
N ILE A 123 -16.52 -7.79 -19.26
CA ILE A 123 -15.55 -8.85 -19.57
C ILE A 123 -14.18 -8.49 -19.00
N ALA A 124 -13.77 -7.22 -19.13
CA ALA A 124 -12.51 -6.75 -18.55
C ALA A 124 -12.51 -6.88 -17.01
N ALA A 125 -13.62 -6.53 -16.36
CA ALA A 125 -13.78 -6.65 -14.92
C ALA A 125 -13.80 -8.11 -14.45
N ASP A 126 -14.45 -9.01 -15.17
CA ASP A 126 -14.46 -10.45 -14.89
C ASP A 126 -13.06 -11.06 -15.02
N MET A 127 -12.30 -10.63 -16.03
CA MET A 127 -10.91 -11.05 -16.18
C MET A 127 -10.02 -10.59 -15.02
N ILE A 128 -10.24 -9.36 -14.54
CA ILE A 128 -9.54 -8.85 -13.35
C ILE A 128 -9.88 -9.72 -12.13
N GLU A 129 -11.15 -10.06 -11.93
CA GLU A 129 -11.55 -10.94 -10.82
C GLU A 129 -10.87 -12.30 -10.88
N VAL A 130 -10.82 -12.92 -12.05
CA VAL A 130 -10.10 -14.18 -12.28
C VAL A 130 -8.62 -14.03 -11.97
N GLY A 131 -7.99 -12.97 -12.45
CA GLY A 131 -6.57 -12.71 -12.22
C GLY A 131 -6.24 -12.48 -10.74
N VAL A 132 -7.05 -11.67 -10.05
CA VAL A 132 -6.92 -11.41 -8.61
C VAL A 132 -7.06 -12.69 -7.80
N ARG A 133 -8.10 -13.49 -8.07
CA ARG A 133 -8.31 -14.76 -7.39
C ARG A 133 -7.13 -15.70 -7.59
N ARG A 134 -6.63 -15.82 -8.81
CA ARG A 134 -5.47 -16.65 -9.13
C ARG A 134 -4.22 -16.18 -8.39
N CYS A 135 -3.93 -14.89 -8.41
CA CYS A 135 -2.77 -14.29 -7.72
C CYS A 135 -2.81 -14.59 -6.22
N LEU A 136 -3.96 -14.42 -5.57
CA LEU A 136 -4.13 -14.70 -4.14
C LEU A 136 -3.94 -16.19 -3.80
N ILE A 137 -4.45 -17.09 -4.63
CA ILE A 137 -4.27 -18.56 -4.47
C ILE A 137 -2.78 -18.93 -4.59
N GLU A 138 -2.11 -18.45 -5.64
CA GLU A 138 -0.69 -18.71 -5.87
C GLU A 138 0.20 -18.13 -4.76
N ALA A 139 -0.16 -16.96 -4.24
CA ALA A 139 0.52 -16.31 -3.12
C ALA A 139 0.16 -16.92 -1.75
N LYS A 140 -0.86 -17.78 -1.66
CA LYS A 140 -1.41 -18.35 -0.40
C LYS A 140 -1.90 -17.28 0.57
N ILE A 141 -2.49 -16.20 0.05
CA ILE A 141 -2.99 -15.07 0.83
C ILE A 141 -4.53 -15.15 0.92
N ASP A 142 -5.05 -14.99 2.14
CA ASP A 142 -6.48 -14.91 2.37
C ASP A 142 -7.03 -13.54 1.90
N LYS A 143 -8.11 -13.58 1.12
CA LYS A 143 -8.82 -12.40 0.61
C LYS A 143 -9.25 -11.43 1.73
N SER A 144 -9.58 -11.94 2.91
CA SER A 144 -9.96 -11.11 4.07
C SER A 144 -8.84 -10.20 4.58
N ARG A 145 -7.59 -10.48 4.21
CA ARG A 145 -6.42 -9.68 4.58
C ARG A 145 -6.04 -8.64 3.54
N VAL A 146 -6.83 -8.50 2.47
CA VAL A 146 -6.63 -7.51 1.41
C VAL A 146 -7.32 -6.21 1.81
N LEU A 147 -6.58 -5.11 1.85
CA LEU A 147 -7.09 -3.77 2.17
C LEU A 147 -7.69 -3.05 0.97
N GLY A 148 -7.24 -3.36 -0.23
CA GLY A 148 -7.70 -2.68 -1.43
C GLY A 148 -7.03 -3.17 -2.70
N LEU A 149 -7.60 -2.73 -3.82
CA LEU A 149 -7.16 -3.02 -5.17
C LEU A 149 -6.99 -1.71 -5.94
N CYS A 150 -5.83 -1.52 -6.55
CA CYS A 150 -5.61 -0.45 -7.52
C CYS A 150 -5.51 -1.05 -8.93
N VAL A 151 -6.25 -0.49 -9.89
CA VAL A 151 -6.25 -0.93 -11.28
C VAL A 151 -5.73 0.17 -12.19
N ALA A 152 -4.61 -0.07 -12.83
CA ALA A 152 -4.02 0.82 -13.83
C ALA A 152 -4.40 0.37 -15.24
N ILE A 153 -5.04 1.25 -15.99
CA ILE A 153 -5.38 1.06 -17.40
C ILE A 153 -4.80 2.22 -18.25
N PRO A 154 -4.42 2.00 -19.49
CA PRO A 154 -4.05 3.07 -20.38
C PRO A 154 -5.29 3.86 -20.78
N GLY A 155 -5.22 5.20 -20.80
CA GLY A 155 -6.36 6.01 -21.26
C GLY A 155 -6.49 7.34 -20.54
N TYR A 156 -7.66 7.94 -20.74
CA TYR A 156 -8.04 9.21 -20.12
C TYR A 156 -9.06 8.94 -19.01
N ILE A 157 -8.61 9.11 -17.76
CA ILE A 157 -9.33 8.60 -16.57
C ILE A 157 -9.52 9.73 -15.56
N ASN A 158 -10.71 9.82 -14.98
CA ASN A 158 -11.00 10.59 -13.79
C ASN A 158 -11.00 9.64 -12.57
N ASN A 159 -9.90 9.62 -11.83
CA ASN A 159 -9.73 8.73 -10.68
C ASN A 159 -10.71 9.05 -9.53
N LEU A 160 -11.16 10.32 -9.40
CA LEU A 160 -12.06 10.71 -8.31
C LEU A 160 -13.47 10.12 -8.51
N GLU A 161 -13.90 10.02 -9.76
CA GLU A 161 -15.22 9.50 -10.12
C GLU A 161 -15.16 8.03 -10.58
N GLY A 162 -13.97 7.49 -10.79
CA GLY A 162 -13.78 6.16 -11.34
C GLY A 162 -14.25 6.03 -12.79
N MET A 163 -14.27 7.19 -13.53
CA MET A 163 -14.69 7.26 -14.93
C MET A 163 -13.51 7.11 -15.87
N CYS A 164 -13.63 6.25 -16.85
CA CYS A 164 -12.75 6.14 -17.99
C CYS A 164 -13.43 6.77 -19.19
N TYR A 165 -12.98 7.94 -19.59
CA TYR A 165 -13.54 8.66 -20.76
C TYR A 165 -13.11 8.01 -22.07
N TRP A 166 -11.88 7.49 -22.13
CA TRP A 166 -11.37 6.75 -23.27
C TRP A 166 -10.27 5.78 -22.86
N SER A 167 -10.31 4.59 -23.40
CA SER A 167 -9.23 3.59 -23.22
C SER A 167 -9.25 2.58 -24.38
N PRO A 168 -8.08 2.18 -24.92
CA PRO A 168 -8.02 1.11 -25.91
C PRO A 168 -8.35 -0.29 -25.32
N ILE A 169 -8.57 -0.36 -24.01
CA ILE A 169 -8.98 -1.60 -23.30
C ILE A 169 -10.45 -1.90 -23.56
N PHE A 170 -11.30 -0.86 -23.75
CA PHE A 170 -12.73 -0.99 -23.90
C PHE A 170 -13.18 -0.85 -25.35
N ASP A 171 -14.33 -1.42 -25.67
CA ASP A 171 -15.02 -1.32 -26.95
C ASP A 171 -15.86 -0.04 -27.09
N ARG A 172 -15.88 0.80 -26.03
CA ARG A 172 -16.64 2.06 -25.96
C ARG A 172 -15.99 3.07 -25.02
N ASP A 173 -16.39 4.31 -25.18
CA ASP A 173 -16.00 5.45 -24.34
C ASP A 173 -16.94 5.61 -23.13
N ASP A 174 -16.60 6.55 -22.23
CA ASP A 174 -17.40 6.95 -21.06
C ASP A 174 -17.82 5.76 -20.14
N VAL A 175 -16.85 4.94 -19.78
CA VAL A 175 -17.05 3.76 -18.95
C VAL A 175 -16.91 4.11 -17.46
N ALA A 176 -17.95 3.88 -16.66
CA ALA A 176 -17.92 3.95 -15.19
C ALA A 176 -17.22 2.73 -14.60
N PHE A 177 -15.92 2.58 -14.87
CA PHE A 177 -15.18 1.36 -14.54
C PHE A 177 -14.91 1.20 -13.04
N GLY A 178 -14.68 2.29 -12.32
CA GLY A 178 -14.50 2.28 -10.87
C GLY A 178 -15.72 1.72 -10.12
N PRO A 179 -16.94 2.25 -10.35
CA PRO A 179 -18.18 1.67 -9.82
C PRO A 179 -18.37 0.19 -10.17
N LEU A 180 -18.09 -0.18 -11.42
CA LEU A 180 -18.20 -1.56 -11.89
C LEU A 180 -17.27 -2.52 -11.12
N LEU A 181 -16.04 -2.08 -10.82
CA LEU A 181 -15.10 -2.85 -10.00
C LEU A 181 -15.52 -2.90 -8.53
N ALA A 182 -16.06 -1.81 -7.99
CA ALA A 182 -16.50 -1.74 -6.60
C ALA A 182 -17.64 -2.73 -6.30
N GLU A 183 -18.48 -3.07 -7.29
CA GLU A 183 -19.52 -4.11 -7.16
C GLU A 183 -18.96 -5.53 -7.08
N ARG A 184 -17.76 -5.77 -7.64
CA ARG A 184 -17.15 -7.11 -7.72
C ARG A 184 -16.25 -7.47 -6.55
N PHE A 185 -15.71 -6.47 -5.88
CA PHE A 185 -14.72 -6.69 -4.80
C PHE A 185 -15.25 -6.19 -3.45
N PRO A 186 -15.04 -6.96 -2.35
CA PRO A 186 -15.49 -6.59 -1.01
C PRO A 186 -14.59 -5.55 -0.33
N PHE A 187 -13.53 -5.10 -0.99
CA PHE A 187 -12.57 -4.12 -0.50
C PHE A 187 -12.50 -2.91 -1.45
N PRO A 188 -12.03 -1.74 -0.97
CA PRO A 188 -11.90 -0.53 -1.78
C PRO A 188 -11.15 -0.77 -3.10
N THR A 189 -11.65 -0.20 -4.18
CA THR A 189 -11.04 -0.24 -5.52
C THR A 189 -10.78 1.17 -6.04
N SER A 190 -9.68 1.37 -6.74
CA SER A 190 -9.29 2.64 -7.38
C SER A 190 -8.56 2.42 -8.71
#